data_a537ecea6ab560f75486ed563123b0c8
#
_entry.id   a537ecea6ab560f75486ed563123b0c8
#
_cell.length_a   1.000
_cell.length_b   1.000
_cell.length_c   1.000
_cell.angle_alpha   90.00
_cell.angle_beta   90.00
_cell.angle_gamma   90.00
#
_symmetry.space_group_name_H-M   'P 1'
#
loop_
_entity.id
_entity.type
_entity.pdbx_description
1 polymer ?
#
loop_
_entity_poly.entity_id
_entity_poly.type
_entity_poly.pdbx_seq_one_letter_code
_entity_poly.pdbx_strand_id
1 'polypeptide(L)'
;MQCLGQKEDVAAIEELLLAANDWVKEVRLAATIALRHLKKDKNAAAFAVNLPLIRNLLQCQRYDHRAFVDEILRFLLTENSRPQLTCWLTCPDKKLSRAVLQTLIEYGYFNDESSLLLILKQPDEGLRMLAVTHWLRQQLPLSEAVLTRLLKDRWPRIRQATLFSLTDRAIEIPPELYRALLLDNNMLIRLRAKNMLNDVMDVVQFWRHVVTSTEYTPSQRRAALYGLDSIHDANILKLAEWGLSQDVFPLRLAAMYILAKANPDGGVKGIILTTLANPDAPGFDLWLTSVYGVEFRSRSRKYVSCRKTHRQLNMLAHIVGCIIT
;
A
#
# COMPACT_ATOMS: atom_id res chain seq x y z
N MET A 1 -20.69 -18.36 33.64
CA MET A 1 -19.43 -18.69 32.98
C MET A 1 -19.18 -20.21 32.96
N GLN A 2 -19.04 -20.90 34.10
CA GLN A 2 -18.82 -22.36 34.10
C GLN A 2 -19.93 -23.15 33.40
N CYS A 3 -21.21 -22.74 33.55
CA CYS A 3 -22.35 -23.39 32.87
C CYS A 3 -22.27 -23.30 31.32
N LEU A 4 -21.73 -22.23 30.75
CA LEU A 4 -21.58 -22.11 29.30
C LEU A 4 -20.52 -23.05 28.74
N GLY A 5 -19.39 -23.22 29.48
CA GLY A 5 -18.36 -24.19 29.09
C GLY A 5 -18.85 -25.65 29.23
N GLN A 6 -19.65 -25.95 30.25
CA GLN A 6 -20.22 -27.30 30.45
C GLN A 6 -21.27 -27.66 29.38
N LYS A 7 -22.04 -26.71 28.89
CA LYS A 7 -23.02 -26.89 27.80
C LYS A 7 -22.39 -26.93 26.40
N GLU A 8 -21.05 -26.75 26.30
CA GLU A 8 -20.32 -26.66 25.03
C GLU A 8 -20.91 -25.58 24.07
N ASP A 9 -21.38 -24.48 24.65
CA ASP A 9 -21.94 -23.36 23.88
C ASP A 9 -20.83 -22.59 23.19
N VAL A 10 -20.62 -22.93 21.93
CA VAL A 10 -19.57 -22.32 21.07
C VAL A 10 -19.83 -20.85 20.78
N ALA A 11 -21.11 -20.43 20.80
CA ALA A 11 -21.48 -19.03 20.59
C ALA A 11 -21.01 -18.13 21.74
N ALA A 12 -20.72 -18.69 22.92
CA ALA A 12 -20.23 -17.93 24.06
C ALA A 12 -18.71 -17.66 24.05
N ILE A 13 -17.96 -18.10 23.02
CA ILE A 13 -16.49 -17.92 23.00
C ILE A 13 -16.11 -16.45 23.03
N GLU A 14 -16.82 -15.57 22.32
CA GLU A 14 -16.55 -14.14 22.30
C GLU A 14 -16.71 -13.53 23.68
N GLU A 15 -17.83 -13.77 24.34
CA GLU A 15 -18.13 -13.25 25.68
C GLU A 15 -17.17 -13.82 26.73
N LEU A 16 -16.79 -15.09 26.59
CA LEU A 16 -15.80 -15.71 27.50
C LEU A 16 -14.42 -15.11 27.30
N LEU A 17 -14.01 -14.73 26.07
CA LEU A 17 -12.75 -14.04 25.81
C LEU A 17 -12.75 -12.63 26.43
N LEU A 18 -13.86 -11.92 26.36
CA LEU A 18 -14.00 -10.62 27.04
C LEU A 18 -13.93 -10.79 28.56
N ALA A 19 -14.63 -11.78 29.11
CA ALA A 19 -14.62 -12.08 30.56
C ALA A 19 -13.26 -12.60 31.05
N ALA A 20 -12.42 -13.17 30.19
CA ALA A 20 -11.07 -13.59 30.55
C ALA A 20 -10.16 -12.38 30.92
N ASN A 21 -10.55 -11.13 30.60
CA ASN A 21 -9.86 -9.92 31.02
C ASN A 21 -10.70 -9.06 32.01
N ASP A 22 -11.64 -9.66 32.74
CA ASP A 22 -12.45 -8.98 33.75
C ASP A 22 -11.60 -8.46 34.94
N TRP A 23 -12.15 -7.50 35.69
CA TRP A 23 -11.53 -6.99 36.92
C TRP A 23 -11.54 -8.03 38.06
N VAL A 24 -12.59 -8.87 38.11
CA VAL A 24 -12.80 -9.86 39.15
C VAL A 24 -12.01 -11.13 38.81
N LYS A 25 -11.13 -11.52 39.68
CA LYS A 25 -10.24 -12.70 39.48
C LYS A 25 -11.02 -13.98 39.23
N GLU A 26 -12.10 -14.19 39.99
CA GLU A 26 -12.97 -15.39 39.91
C GLU A 26 -13.66 -15.48 38.56
N VAL A 27 -14.08 -14.32 37.99
CA VAL A 27 -14.67 -14.24 36.63
C VAL A 27 -13.63 -14.61 35.59
N ARG A 28 -12.42 -14.06 35.68
CA ARG A 28 -11.32 -14.40 34.74
C ARG A 28 -11.02 -15.90 34.77
N LEU A 29 -10.88 -16.45 35.97
CA LEU A 29 -10.56 -17.87 36.14
C LEU A 29 -11.68 -18.76 35.57
N ALA A 30 -12.95 -18.49 35.92
CA ALA A 30 -14.11 -19.23 35.41
C ALA A 30 -14.18 -19.16 33.85
N ALA A 31 -13.95 -17.99 33.26
CA ALA A 31 -13.93 -17.81 31.81
C ALA A 31 -12.79 -18.61 31.16
N THR A 32 -11.59 -18.55 31.71
CA THR A 32 -10.43 -19.30 31.20
C THR A 32 -10.65 -20.81 31.26
N ILE A 33 -11.23 -21.32 32.36
CA ILE A 33 -11.59 -22.76 32.49
C ILE A 33 -12.63 -23.13 31.42
N ALA A 34 -13.69 -22.35 31.26
CA ALA A 34 -14.72 -22.58 30.26
C ALA A 34 -14.14 -22.62 28.82
N LEU A 35 -13.27 -21.67 28.48
CA LEU A 35 -12.58 -21.64 27.17
C LEU A 35 -11.70 -22.88 26.95
N ARG A 36 -11.02 -23.39 28.01
CA ARG A 36 -10.25 -24.64 27.91
C ARG A 36 -11.14 -25.86 27.65
N HIS A 37 -12.30 -25.91 28.26
CA HIS A 37 -13.27 -26.97 27.99
C HIS A 37 -13.83 -26.96 26.57
N LEU A 38 -13.97 -25.75 25.98
CA LEU A 38 -14.43 -25.56 24.61
C LEU A 38 -13.33 -25.81 23.58
N LYS A 39 -12.04 -25.87 23.97
CA LYS A 39 -10.89 -26.06 23.09
C LYS A 39 -10.83 -27.51 22.60
N LYS A 40 -11.64 -27.82 21.59
CA LYS A 40 -11.76 -29.12 20.89
C LYS A 40 -11.71 -28.88 19.38
N ASP A 41 -11.17 -29.84 18.62
CA ASP A 41 -10.99 -29.69 17.14
C ASP A 41 -12.27 -29.26 16.43
N LYS A 42 -13.43 -29.80 16.83
CA LYS A 42 -14.74 -29.41 16.27
C LYS A 42 -15.09 -27.93 16.44
N ASN A 43 -14.46 -27.25 17.41
CA ASN A 43 -14.71 -25.83 17.74
C ASN A 43 -13.61 -24.92 17.22
N ALA A 44 -12.60 -25.44 16.53
CA ALA A 44 -11.45 -24.66 16.06
C ALA A 44 -11.85 -23.48 15.16
N ALA A 45 -12.89 -23.63 14.32
CA ALA A 45 -13.40 -22.56 13.49
C ALA A 45 -13.91 -21.36 14.30
N ALA A 46 -14.57 -21.63 15.44
CA ALA A 46 -15.07 -20.57 16.31
C ALA A 46 -13.95 -19.84 17.07
N PHE A 47 -12.90 -20.55 17.49
CA PHE A 47 -11.69 -19.89 18.00
C PHE A 47 -10.97 -19.08 16.91
N ALA A 48 -10.87 -19.62 15.69
CA ALA A 48 -10.21 -18.95 14.58
C ALA A 48 -10.89 -17.62 14.20
N VAL A 49 -12.22 -17.57 14.18
CA VAL A 49 -12.99 -16.33 13.91
C VAL A 49 -12.74 -15.28 15.01
N ASN A 50 -12.52 -15.69 16.24
CA ASN A 50 -12.24 -14.82 17.38
C ASN A 50 -10.74 -14.52 17.57
N LEU A 51 -9.88 -14.88 16.63
CA LEU A 51 -8.44 -14.69 16.73
C LEU A 51 -8.02 -13.22 17.00
N PRO A 52 -8.66 -12.19 16.43
CA PRO A 52 -8.33 -10.80 16.78
C PRO A 52 -8.54 -10.49 18.27
N LEU A 53 -9.60 -11.01 18.90
CA LEU A 53 -9.86 -10.85 20.34
C LEU A 53 -8.86 -11.63 21.16
N ILE A 54 -8.54 -12.88 20.78
CA ILE A 54 -7.53 -13.71 21.45
C ILE A 54 -6.20 -12.98 21.47
N ARG A 55 -5.76 -12.43 20.34
CA ARG A 55 -4.50 -11.68 20.25
C ARG A 55 -4.54 -10.35 21.01
N ASN A 56 -5.71 -9.70 21.08
CA ASN A 56 -5.87 -8.47 21.85
C ASN A 56 -5.63 -8.67 23.35
N LEU A 57 -5.85 -9.88 23.89
CA LEU A 57 -5.52 -10.20 25.27
C LEU A 57 -4.03 -9.98 25.60
N LEU A 58 -3.12 -10.13 24.63
CA LEU A 58 -1.69 -9.84 24.78
C LEU A 58 -1.39 -8.35 25.04
N GLN A 59 -2.32 -7.45 24.68
CA GLN A 59 -2.20 -6.00 24.90
C GLN A 59 -2.84 -5.56 26.23
N CYS A 60 -3.57 -6.46 26.88
CA CYS A 60 -4.26 -6.17 28.14
C CYS A 60 -3.27 -6.19 29.30
N GLN A 61 -3.31 -5.13 30.13
CA GLN A 61 -2.36 -4.93 31.24
C GLN A 61 -2.86 -5.46 32.59
N ARG A 62 -4.13 -5.86 32.68
CA ARG A 62 -4.75 -6.31 33.95
C ARG A 62 -4.25 -7.64 34.46
N TYR A 63 -3.87 -8.49 33.53
CA TYR A 63 -3.38 -9.84 33.79
C TYR A 63 -2.46 -10.30 32.67
N ASP A 64 -1.48 -11.14 32.98
CA ASP A 64 -0.60 -11.72 31.95
C ASP A 64 -1.30 -12.88 31.27
N HIS A 65 -1.76 -12.62 30.04
CA HIS A 65 -2.45 -13.59 29.22
C HIS A 65 -1.53 -14.42 28.30
N ARG A 66 -0.21 -14.18 28.30
CA ARG A 66 0.70 -14.79 27.32
C ARG A 66 0.61 -16.31 27.26
N ALA A 67 0.67 -16.98 28.41
CA ALA A 67 0.59 -18.44 28.45
C ALA A 67 -0.76 -18.99 27.97
N PHE A 68 -1.85 -18.32 28.31
CA PHE A 68 -3.19 -18.70 27.87
C PHE A 68 -3.41 -18.49 26.38
N VAL A 69 -2.95 -17.36 25.85
CA VAL A 69 -3.03 -17.07 24.41
C VAL A 69 -2.15 -18.04 23.61
N ASP A 70 -0.91 -18.29 24.06
CA ASP A 70 -0.02 -19.27 23.42
C ASP A 70 -0.65 -20.67 23.37
N GLU A 71 -1.33 -21.07 24.45
CA GLU A 71 -2.07 -22.35 24.52
C GLU A 71 -3.15 -22.42 23.42
N ILE A 72 -3.92 -21.35 23.21
CA ILE A 72 -4.97 -21.32 22.17
C ILE A 72 -4.34 -21.29 20.78
N LEU A 73 -3.29 -20.46 20.56
CA LEU A 73 -2.66 -20.36 19.26
C LEU A 73 -2.04 -21.68 18.83
N ARG A 74 -1.35 -22.40 19.74
CA ARG A 74 -0.83 -23.76 19.47
C ARG A 74 -1.92 -24.75 19.13
N PHE A 75 -3.06 -24.69 19.80
CA PHE A 75 -4.22 -25.51 19.46
C PHE A 75 -4.71 -25.24 18.04
N LEU A 76 -4.85 -23.97 17.65
CA LEU A 76 -5.26 -23.58 16.29
C LEU A 76 -4.25 -23.99 15.19
N LEU A 77 -3.01 -24.24 15.57
CA LEU A 77 -1.93 -24.63 14.65
C LEU A 77 -1.71 -26.15 14.56
N THR A 78 -2.46 -26.97 15.34
CA THR A 78 -2.42 -28.43 15.19
C THR A 78 -2.84 -28.84 13.77
N GLU A 79 -2.44 -30.03 13.32
CA GLU A 79 -2.78 -30.54 11.98
C GLU A 79 -4.28 -30.54 11.71
N ASN A 80 -5.09 -30.87 12.71
CA ASN A 80 -6.55 -30.94 12.61
C ASN A 80 -7.21 -29.54 12.54
N SER A 81 -6.67 -28.56 13.25
CA SER A 81 -7.27 -27.23 13.40
C SER A 81 -6.74 -26.20 12.40
N ARG A 82 -5.48 -26.35 11.95
CA ARG A 82 -4.81 -25.39 11.05
C ARG A 82 -5.54 -25.13 9.71
N PRO A 83 -6.14 -26.12 9.05
CA PRO A 83 -6.93 -25.86 7.84
C PRO A 83 -8.09 -24.88 8.10
N GLN A 84 -8.74 -25.00 9.27
CA GLN A 84 -9.84 -24.11 9.68
C GLN A 84 -9.33 -22.68 9.98
N LEU A 85 -8.09 -22.52 10.43
CA LEU A 85 -7.45 -21.23 10.62
C LEU A 85 -7.05 -20.61 9.27
N THR A 86 -6.39 -21.36 8.40
CA THR A 86 -5.85 -20.84 7.14
C THR A 86 -6.92 -20.39 6.15
N CYS A 87 -8.13 -20.95 6.21
CA CYS A 87 -9.22 -20.50 5.34
C CYS A 87 -9.58 -19.00 5.55
N TRP A 88 -9.25 -18.43 6.72
CA TRP A 88 -9.48 -17.01 7.03
C TRP A 88 -8.40 -16.06 6.49
N LEU A 89 -7.32 -16.55 5.88
CA LEU A 89 -6.30 -15.70 5.26
C LEU A 89 -6.86 -14.78 4.17
N THR A 90 -7.93 -15.22 3.50
CA THR A 90 -8.53 -14.50 2.38
C THR A 90 -9.90 -13.91 2.69
N CYS A 91 -10.29 -13.88 3.97
CA CYS A 91 -11.57 -13.33 4.36
C CYS A 91 -11.62 -11.81 4.15
N PRO A 92 -12.83 -11.23 3.95
CA PRO A 92 -13.00 -9.78 3.79
C PRO A 92 -12.63 -8.98 5.04
N ASP A 93 -12.70 -9.59 6.23
CA ASP A 93 -12.30 -8.95 7.48
C ASP A 93 -10.78 -8.81 7.55
N LYS A 94 -10.32 -7.57 7.38
CA LYS A 94 -8.89 -7.22 7.41
C LYS A 94 -8.23 -7.48 8.77
N LYS A 95 -8.97 -7.37 9.88
CA LYS A 95 -8.41 -7.62 11.22
C LYS A 95 -8.18 -9.12 11.40
N LEU A 96 -9.15 -9.92 11.00
CA LEU A 96 -9.06 -11.37 11.09
C LEU A 96 -7.97 -11.92 10.17
N SER A 97 -7.96 -11.58 8.88
CA SER A 97 -6.95 -12.06 7.93
C SER A 97 -5.52 -11.68 8.33
N ARG A 98 -5.32 -10.46 8.86
CA ARG A 98 -4.00 -10.04 9.38
C ARG A 98 -3.62 -10.80 10.66
N ALA A 99 -4.56 -11.04 11.58
CA ALA A 99 -4.30 -11.80 12.79
C ALA A 99 -3.92 -13.26 12.47
N VAL A 100 -4.60 -13.88 11.50
CA VAL A 100 -4.27 -15.22 11.01
C VAL A 100 -2.86 -15.25 10.41
N LEU A 101 -2.57 -14.35 9.47
CA LEU A 101 -1.25 -14.30 8.86
C LEU A 101 -0.14 -14.07 9.90
N GLN A 102 -0.35 -13.15 10.82
CA GLN A 102 0.61 -12.86 11.88
C GLN A 102 0.86 -14.11 12.77
N THR A 103 -0.19 -14.87 13.10
CA THR A 103 -0.05 -16.11 13.84
C THR A 103 0.75 -17.16 13.06
N LEU A 104 0.45 -17.34 11.77
CA LEU A 104 1.20 -18.27 10.93
C LEU A 104 2.68 -17.89 10.82
N ILE A 105 2.98 -16.59 10.72
CA ILE A 105 4.33 -16.06 10.71
C ILE A 105 5.06 -16.34 12.02
N GLU A 106 4.46 -16.01 13.16
CA GLU A 106 5.07 -16.14 14.48
C GLU A 106 5.44 -17.59 14.82
N TYR A 107 4.67 -18.53 14.33
CA TYR A 107 4.89 -19.96 14.58
C TYR A 107 5.56 -20.71 13.41
N GLY A 108 6.02 -20.00 12.37
CA GLY A 108 6.78 -20.59 11.28
C GLY A 108 5.98 -21.38 10.24
N TYR A 109 4.67 -21.18 10.17
CA TYR A 109 3.79 -21.86 9.22
C TYR A 109 3.53 -21.08 7.93
N PHE A 110 4.13 -19.92 7.75
CA PHE A 110 4.02 -19.10 6.54
C PHE A 110 5.34 -19.11 5.77
N ASN A 111 5.58 -20.18 5.00
CA ASN A 111 6.82 -20.43 4.27
C ASN A 111 6.63 -21.04 2.87
N ASP A 112 5.38 -21.15 2.38
CA ASP A 112 5.08 -21.67 1.05
C ASP A 112 4.64 -20.56 0.09
N GLU A 113 5.12 -20.62 -1.18
CA GLU A 113 4.84 -19.62 -2.20
C GLU A 113 3.35 -19.53 -2.58
N SER A 114 2.60 -20.63 -2.48
CA SER A 114 1.17 -20.63 -2.81
C SER A 114 0.38 -19.76 -1.85
N SER A 115 0.69 -19.82 -0.56
CA SER A 115 0.12 -18.91 0.46
C SER A 115 0.51 -17.45 0.20
N LEU A 116 1.76 -17.17 -0.18
CA LEU A 116 2.19 -15.82 -0.54
C LEU A 116 1.41 -15.30 -1.76
N LEU A 117 1.33 -16.09 -2.84
CA LEU A 117 0.59 -15.71 -4.05
C LEU A 117 -0.90 -15.48 -3.79
N LEU A 118 -1.49 -16.25 -2.88
CA LEU A 118 -2.87 -16.09 -2.46
C LEU A 118 -3.08 -14.73 -1.78
N ILE A 119 -2.17 -14.36 -0.87
CA ILE A 119 -2.21 -13.08 -0.17
C ILE A 119 -1.95 -11.91 -1.13
N LEU A 120 -1.06 -12.04 -2.10
CA LEU A 120 -0.78 -11.00 -3.09
C LEU A 120 -1.98 -10.67 -4.00
N LYS A 121 -2.99 -11.52 -4.05
CA LYS A 121 -4.26 -11.24 -4.75
C LYS A 121 -5.21 -10.38 -3.90
N GLN A 122 -5.02 -10.31 -2.57
CA GLN A 122 -5.92 -9.59 -1.68
C GLN A 122 -5.85 -8.07 -1.87
N PRO A 123 -6.97 -7.35 -1.66
CA PRO A 123 -7.00 -5.89 -1.82
C PRO A 123 -6.28 -5.16 -0.68
N ASP A 124 -6.09 -5.79 0.48
CA ASP A 124 -5.51 -5.16 1.65
C ASP A 124 -3.98 -5.00 1.53
N GLU A 125 -3.53 -3.73 1.46
CA GLU A 125 -2.10 -3.38 1.40
C GLU A 125 -1.35 -3.87 2.65
N GLY A 126 -1.95 -3.70 3.83
CA GLY A 126 -1.31 -4.07 5.10
C GLY A 126 -1.07 -5.57 5.21
N LEU A 127 -2.02 -6.40 4.76
CA LEU A 127 -1.89 -7.85 4.73
C LEU A 127 -0.75 -8.26 3.78
N ARG A 128 -0.73 -7.70 2.56
CA ARG A 128 0.33 -8.00 1.58
C ARG A 128 1.70 -7.53 2.06
N MET A 129 1.77 -6.34 2.64
CA MET A 129 3.03 -5.79 3.16
C MET A 129 3.57 -6.64 4.32
N LEU A 130 2.71 -7.14 5.21
CA LEU A 130 3.10 -8.05 6.29
C LEU A 130 3.71 -9.34 5.73
N ALA A 131 3.05 -9.98 4.75
CA ALA A 131 3.53 -11.18 4.09
C ALA A 131 4.88 -10.97 3.40
N VAL A 132 4.98 -9.92 2.59
CA VAL A 132 6.19 -9.60 1.81
C VAL A 132 7.36 -9.26 2.75
N THR A 133 7.12 -8.45 3.78
CA THR A 133 8.18 -8.10 4.75
C THR A 133 8.73 -9.33 5.45
N HIS A 134 7.86 -10.26 5.86
CA HIS A 134 8.29 -11.52 6.45
C HIS A 134 9.13 -12.33 5.45
N TRP A 135 8.61 -12.53 4.23
CA TRP A 135 9.27 -13.31 3.18
C TRP A 135 10.68 -12.80 2.86
N LEU A 136 10.81 -11.49 2.70
CA LEU A 136 12.09 -10.84 2.41
C LEU A 136 13.06 -10.91 3.59
N ARG A 137 12.58 -10.75 4.83
CA ARG A 137 13.41 -10.86 6.04
C ARG A 137 13.94 -12.26 6.27
N GLN A 138 13.11 -13.28 6.03
CA GLN A 138 13.53 -14.70 6.15
C GLN A 138 14.36 -15.17 4.96
N GLN A 139 14.57 -14.30 3.97
CA GLN A 139 15.31 -14.64 2.75
C GLN A 139 14.78 -15.90 2.04
N LEU A 140 13.48 -16.12 2.13
CA LEU A 140 12.86 -17.25 1.47
C LEU A 140 13.02 -17.16 -0.05
N PRO A 141 13.17 -18.30 -0.76
CA PRO A 141 13.32 -18.29 -2.21
C PRO A 141 12.13 -17.65 -2.89
N LEU A 142 12.36 -16.99 -4.02
CA LEU A 142 11.35 -16.37 -4.86
C LEU A 142 11.44 -16.99 -6.25
N SER A 143 10.36 -17.61 -6.71
CA SER A 143 10.23 -17.97 -8.11
C SER A 143 10.12 -16.72 -8.98
N GLU A 144 10.45 -16.85 -10.28
CA GLU A 144 10.31 -15.75 -11.24
C GLU A 144 8.86 -15.20 -11.29
N ALA A 145 7.87 -16.08 -11.14
CA ALA A 145 6.46 -15.69 -11.11
C ALA A 145 6.12 -14.80 -9.91
N VAL A 146 6.60 -15.17 -8.72
CA VAL A 146 6.42 -14.36 -7.50
C VAL A 146 7.20 -13.06 -7.60
N LEU A 147 8.45 -13.10 -8.06
CA LEU A 147 9.28 -11.92 -8.27
C LEU A 147 8.60 -10.91 -9.20
N THR A 148 8.13 -11.38 -10.36
CA THR A 148 7.39 -10.54 -11.31
C THR A 148 6.14 -9.95 -10.68
N ARG A 149 5.40 -10.74 -9.91
CA ARG A 149 4.19 -10.28 -9.23
C ARG A 149 4.48 -9.20 -8.19
N LEU A 150 5.54 -9.35 -7.41
CA LEU A 150 5.97 -8.39 -6.39
C LEU A 150 6.46 -7.07 -7.01
N LEU A 151 7.29 -7.13 -8.05
CA LEU A 151 7.84 -5.95 -8.74
C LEU A 151 6.78 -5.23 -9.59
N LYS A 152 5.66 -5.87 -9.94
CA LYS A 152 4.50 -5.28 -10.61
C LYS A 152 3.32 -5.03 -9.65
N ASP A 153 3.51 -5.14 -8.34
CA ASP A 153 2.42 -4.89 -7.40
C ASP A 153 1.90 -3.45 -7.55
N ARG A 154 0.58 -3.27 -7.40
CA ARG A 154 -0.06 -1.95 -7.52
C ARG A 154 0.43 -0.94 -6.48
N TRP A 155 0.90 -1.41 -5.30
CA TRP A 155 1.38 -0.57 -4.22
C TRP A 155 2.89 -0.31 -4.33
N PRO A 156 3.32 0.96 -4.46
CA PRO A 156 4.73 1.30 -4.59
C PRO A 156 5.59 0.79 -3.44
N ARG A 157 5.06 0.75 -2.21
CA ARG A 157 5.80 0.26 -1.03
C ARG A 157 6.21 -1.19 -1.15
N ILE A 158 5.35 -2.04 -1.73
CA ILE A 158 5.65 -3.46 -1.95
C ILE A 158 6.74 -3.59 -3.01
N ARG A 159 6.60 -2.89 -4.15
CA ARG A 159 7.62 -2.88 -5.21
C ARG A 159 8.96 -2.38 -4.70
N GLN A 160 8.96 -1.28 -3.92
CA GLN A 160 10.17 -0.70 -3.34
C GLN A 160 10.84 -1.66 -2.35
N ALA A 161 10.10 -2.22 -1.39
CA ALA A 161 10.64 -3.17 -0.41
C ALA A 161 11.27 -4.39 -1.12
N THR A 162 10.60 -4.91 -2.14
CA THR A 162 11.10 -6.03 -2.94
C THR A 162 12.39 -5.66 -3.67
N LEU A 163 12.36 -4.58 -4.47
CA LEU A 163 13.52 -4.15 -5.26
C LEU A 163 14.75 -3.90 -4.37
N PHE A 164 14.57 -3.18 -3.26
CA PHE A 164 15.67 -2.84 -2.36
C PHE A 164 16.23 -4.08 -1.68
N SER A 165 15.38 -4.97 -1.16
CA SER A 165 15.85 -6.22 -0.55
C SER A 165 16.65 -7.09 -1.52
N LEU A 166 16.20 -7.20 -2.77
CA LEU A 166 16.88 -8.00 -3.78
C LEU A 166 18.22 -7.40 -4.20
N THR A 167 18.26 -6.08 -4.44
CA THR A 167 19.49 -5.39 -4.85
C THR A 167 20.51 -5.32 -3.72
N ASP A 168 20.08 -5.13 -2.47
CA ASP A 168 20.99 -5.11 -1.31
C ASP A 168 21.62 -6.50 -1.05
N ARG A 169 20.95 -7.56 -1.51
CA ARG A 169 21.44 -8.95 -1.44
C ARG A 169 22.16 -9.40 -2.71
N ALA A 170 22.37 -8.51 -3.68
CA ALA A 170 22.95 -8.80 -4.99
C ALA A 170 22.25 -9.97 -5.72
N ILE A 171 20.92 -10.10 -5.55
CA ILE A 171 20.13 -11.09 -6.28
C ILE A 171 19.87 -10.55 -7.69
N GLU A 172 20.24 -11.35 -8.69
CA GLU A 172 20.02 -10.99 -10.08
C GLU A 172 18.52 -10.89 -10.39
N ILE A 173 18.14 -9.77 -10.99
CA ILE A 173 16.79 -9.51 -11.51
C ILE A 173 16.93 -9.41 -13.03
N PRO A 174 16.06 -10.05 -13.81
CA PRO A 174 16.08 -9.93 -15.26
C PRO A 174 16.09 -8.48 -15.73
N PRO A 175 16.95 -8.10 -16.70
CA PRO A 175 17.08 -6.70 -17.17
C PRO A 175 15.76 -6.09 -17.64
N GLU A 176 14.85 -6.89 -18.19
CA GLU A 176 13.52 -6.47 -18.64
C GLU A 176 12.66 -5.95 -17.49
N LEU A 177 12.76 -6.57 -16.30
CA LEU A 177 12.05 -6.10 -15.11
C LEU A 177 12.64 -4.77 -14.63
N TYR A 178 13.95 -4.58 -14.65
CA TYR A 178 14.56 -3.29 -14.34
C TYR A 178 14.14 -2.19 -15.32
N ARG A 179 14.06 -2.49 -16.62
CA ARG A 179 13.56 -1.53 -17.63
C ARG A 179 12.15 -1.07 -17.34
N ALA A 180 11.27 -1.99 -16.93
CA ALA A 180 9.91 -1.62 -16.51
C ALA A 180 9.92 -0.72 -15.27
N LEU A 181 10.82 -0.95 -14.32
CA LEU A 181 10.96 -0.15 -13.09
C LEU A 181 11.57 1.24 -13.34
N LEU A 182 12.32 1.45 -14.43
CA LEU A 182 12.76 2.79 -14.86
C LEU A 182 11.58 3.73 -15.16
N LEU A 183 10.41 3.19 -15.45
CA LEU A 183 9.20 3.93 -15.76
C LEU A 183 8.17 3.87 -14.60
N ASP A 184 8.60 3.50 -13.41
CA ASP A 184 7.75 3.50 -12.22
C ASP A 184 7.36 4.92 -11.80
N ASN A 185 6.15 5.08 -11.26
CA ASN A 185 5.71 6.38 -10.74
C ASN A 185 6.46 6.79 -9.46
N ASN A 186 7.06 5.86 -8.72
CA ASN A 186 7.86 6.14 -7.54
C ASN A 186 9.30 6.47 -7.90
N MET A 187 9.78 7.63 -7.45
CA MET A 187 11.13 8.13 -7.74
C MET A 187 12.24 7.20 -7.23
N LEU A 188 12.10 6.66 -6.01
CA LEU A 188 13.13 5.81 -5.40
C LEU A 188 13.29 4.49 -6.18
N ILE A 189 12.18 3.95 -6.70
CA ILE A 189 12.20 2.76 -7.55
C ILE A 189 12.93 3.06 -8.86
N ARG A 190 12.61 4.18 -9.54
CA ARG A 190 13.29 4.58 -10.78
C ARG A 190 14.79 4.77 -10.59
N LEU A 191 15.19 5.47 -9.53
CA LEU A 191 16.62 5.73 -9.25
C LEU A 191 17.38 4.44 -8.91
N ARG A 192 16.76 3.54 -8.15
CA ARG A 192 17.39 2.25 -7.85
C ARG A 192 17.55 1.40 -9.11
N ALA A 193 16.52 1.33 -9.97
CA ALA A 193 16.57 0.63 -11.25
C ALA A 193 17.62 1.24 -12.18
N LYS A 194 17.72 2.59 -12.23
CA LYS A 194 18.78 3.30 -12.98
C LYS A 194 20.17 2.84 -12.54
N ASN A 195 20.43 2.83 -11.23
CA ASN A 195 21.74 2.45 -10.72
C ASN A 195 22.12 1.01 -11.10
N MET A 196 21.14 0.10 -11.14
CA MET A 196 21.37 -1.30 -11.52
C MET A 196 21.56 -1.49 -13.04
N LEU A 197 21.10 -0.56 -13.85
CA LEU A 197 21.22 -0.66 -15.32
C LEU A 197 22.31 0.27 -15.91
N ASN A 198 22.98 1.06 -15.10
CA ASN A 198 23.90 2.10 -15.56
C ASN A 198 25.06 1.54 -16.43
N ASP A 199 25.52 0.33 -16.10
CA ASP A 199 26.59 -0.36 -16.82
C ASP A 199 26.07 -1.22 -17.99
N VAL A 200 24.75 -1.35 -18.13
CA VAL A 200 24.11 -2.19 -19.15
C VAL A 200 23.55 -1.38 -20.29
N MET A 201 23.05 -0.17 -20.01
CA MET A 201 22.42 0.71 -21.01
C MET A 201 22.51 2.17 -20.63
N ASP A 202 22.47 3.07 -21.64
CA ASP A 202 22.31 4.50 -21.40
C ASP A 202 20.86 4.81 -20.96
N VAL A 203 20.64 4.84 -19.64
CA VAL A 203 19.33 5.11 -19.06
C VAL A 203 18.85 6.54 -19.33
N VAL A 204 19.77 7.51 -19.46
CA VAL A 204 19.44 8.90 -19.75
C VAL A 204 18.88 9.03 -21.16
N GLN A 205 19.55 8.42 -22.13
CA GLN A 205 19.09 8.39 -23.51
C GLN A 205 17.76 7.63 -23.65
N PHE A 206 17.61 6.52 -22.91
CA PHE A 206 16.34 5.79 -22.85
C PHE A 206 15.20 6.70 -22.35
N TRP A 207 15.37 7.40 -21.21
CA TRP A 207 14.34 8.30 -20.71
C TRP A 207 14.02 9.44 -21.67
N ARG A 208 15.03 10.05 -22.33
CA ARG A 208 14.79 11.08 -23.35
C ARG A 208 13.94 10.55 -24.51
N HIS A 209 14.24 9.34 -24.98
CA HIS A 209 13.46 8.66 -26.00
C HIS A 209 12.01 8.42 -25.53
N VAL A 210 11.81 7.86 -24.34
CA VAL A 210 10.48 7.59 -23.78
C VAL A 210 9.63 8.87 -23.67
N VAL A 211 10.20 9.99 -23.25
CA VAL A 211 9.48 11.26 -23.12
C VAL A 211 8.89 11.69 -24.48
N THR A 212 9.64 11.55 -25.57
CA THR A 212 9.25 12.05 -26.89
C THR A 212 8.48 11.04 -27.74
N SER A 213 8.60 9.74 -27.46
CA SER A 213 7.96 8.67 -28.24
C SER A 213 6.47 8.51 -27.88
N THR A 214 5.65 8.31 -28.90
CA THR A 214 4.21 7.99 -28.77
C THR A 214 3.93 6.52 -28.49
N GLU A 215 4.93 5.65 -28.59
CA GLU A 215 4.81 4.22 -28.27
C GLU A 215 4.57 3.96 -26.78
N TYR A 216 4.97 4.93 -25.92
CA TYR A 216 4.83 4.82 -24.49
C TYR A 216 3.55 5.52 -23.99
N THR A 217 2.96 4.93 -22.95
CA THR A 217 1.76 5.49 -22.32
C THR A 217 2.05 6.87 -21.71
N PRO A 218 1.03 7.74 -21.57
CA PRO A 218 1.18 9.04 -20.91
C PRO A 218 1.81 8.95 -19.51
N SER A 219 1.52 7.90 -18.74
CA SER A 219 2.10 7.67 -17.42
C SER A 219 3.59 7.34 -17.49
N GLN A 220 4.00 6.52 -18.45
CA GLN A 220 5.41 6.17 -18.67
C GLN A 220 6.24 7.38 -19.13
N ARG A 221 5.71 8.17 -20.06
CA ARG A 221 6.33 9.42 -20.53
C ARG A 221 6.52 10.42 -19.38
N ARG A 222 5.51 10.58 -18.53
CA ARG A 222 5.60 11.36 -17.29
C ARG A 222 6.67 10.84 -16.35
N ALA A 223 6.70 9.52 -16.11
CA ALA A 223 7.70 8.91 -15.22
C ALA A 223 9.12 9.10 -15.72
N ALA A 224 9.35 9.00 -17.04
CA ALA A 224 10.66 9.26 -17.66
C ALA A 224 11.07 10.74 -17.51
N LEU A 225 10.15 11.69 -17.70
CA LEU A 225 10.43 13.12 -17.50
C LEU A 225 10.82 13.41 -16.03
N TYR A 226 10.12 12.84 -15.06
CA TYR A 226 10.53 12.92 -13.66
C TYR A 226 11.84 12.18 -13.36
N GLY A 227 12.16 11.11 -14.11
CA GLY A 227 13.46 10.45 -14.04
C GLY A 227 14.61 11.39 -14.39
N LEU A 228 14.47 12.11 -15.52
CA LEU A 228 15.44 13.10 -15.98
C LEU A 228 15.56 14.30 -15.01
N ASP A 229 14.44 14.79 -14.44
CA ASP A 229 14.48 15.84 -13.41
C ASP A 229 15.23 15.37 -12.16
N SER A 230 15.04 14.12 -11.74
CA SER A 230 15.68 13.56 -10.54
C SER A 230 17.20 13.45 -10.64
N ILE A 231 17.75 13.42 -11.85
CA ILE A 231 19.21 13.37 -12.12
C ILE A 231 19.76 14.70 -12.61
N HIS A 232 18.94 15.75 -12.64
CA HIS A 232 19.31 17.09 -13.14
C HIS A 232 19.86 17.06 -14.57
N ASP A 233 19.14 16.36 -15.49
CA ASP A 233 19.55 16.28 -16.89
C ASP A 233 19.67 17.68 -17.53
N ALA A 234 20.76 17.91 -18.28
CA ALA A 234 21.04 19.22 -18.87
C ALA A 234 19.95 19.72 -19.85
N ASN A 235 19.16 18.80 -20.43
CA ASN A 235 18.08 19.14 -21.35
C ASN A 235 16.69 19.18 -20.69
N ILE A 236 16.61 19.02 -19.35
CA ILE A 236 15.33 18.87 -18.67
C ILE A 236 14.37 20.04 -18.92
N LEU A 237 14.85 21.27 -18.92
CA LEU A 237 14.01 22.45 -19.16
C LEU A 237 13.46 22.49 -20.60
N LYS A 238 14.28 22.18 -21.60
CA LYS A 238 13.83 22.10 -22.99
C LYS A 238 12.79 20.99 -23.19
N LEU A 239 12.99 19.84 -22.55
CA LEU A 239 12.04 18.75 -22.61
C LEU A 239 10.73 19.08 -21.87
N ALA A 240 10.80 19.84 -20.79
CA ALA A 240 9.62 20.31 -20.08
C ALA A 240 8.85 21.35 -20.90
N GLU A 241 9.52 22.32 -21.53
CA GLU A 241 8.90 23.29 -22.47
C GLU A 241 8.19 22.55 -23.62
N TRP A 242 8.88 21.58 -24.22
CA TRP A 242 8.26 20.72 -25.24
C TRP A 242 7.08 19.94 -24.68
N GLY A 243 7.18 19.38 -23.48
CA GLY A 243 6.12 18.63 -22.81
C GLY A 243 4.85 19.45 -22.55
N LEU A 244 4.98 20.77 -22.32
CA LEU A 244 3.85 21.69 -22.19
C LEU A 244 3.06 21.84 -23.51
N SER A 245 3.73 21.81 -24.66
CA SER A 245 3.09 21.92 -25.96
C SER A 245 2.33 20.67 -26.41
N GLN A 246 2.51 19.56 -25.72
CA GLN A 246 1.89 18.29 -26.07
C GLN A 246 0.44 18.21 -25.57
N ASP A 247 -0.46 17.60 -26.35
CA ASP A 247 -1.82 17.32 -25.91
C ASP A 247 -1.91 16.02 -25.08
N VAL A 248 -1.07 15.95 -24.03
CA VAL A 248 -0.97 14.81 -23.11
C VAL A 248 -0.98 15.34 -21.69
N PHE A 249 -2.13 15.35 -21.05
CA PHE A 249 -2.31 15.98 -19.75
C PHE A 249 -1.29 15.57 -18.66
N PRO A 250 -0.99 14.25 -18.42
CA PRO A 250 -0.01 13.86 -17.40
C PRO A 250 1.40 14.38 -17.69
N LEU A 251 1.76 14.53 -18.97
CA LEU A 251 3.06 15.07 -19.38
C LEU A 251 3.11 16.60 -19.18
N ARG A 252 2.05 17.32 -19.55
CA ARG A 252 1.93 18.78 -19.30
C ARG A 252 2.04 19.09 -17.82
N LEU A 253 1.35 18.31 -16.95
CA LEU A 253 1.40 18.51 -15.52
C LEU A 253 2.81 18.33 -14.94
N ALA A 254 3.54 17.30 -15.39
CA ALA A 254 4.93 17.09 -14.97
C ALA A 254 5.84 18.23 -15.47
N ALA A 255 5.65 18.65 -16.71
CA ALA A 255 6.40 19.75 -17.31
C ALA A 255 6.19 21.07 -16.54
N MET A 256 4.94 21.39 -16.20
CA MET A 256 4.62 22.56 -15.38
C MET A 256 5.33 22.50 -14.01
N TYR A 257 5.30 21.36 -13.35
CA TYR A 257 5.95 21.18 -12.05
C TYR A 257 7.47 21.41 -12.14
N ILE A 258 8.12 20.86 -13.18
CA ILE A 258 9.57 21.00 -13.38
C ILE A 258 9.96 22.45 -13.67
N LEU A 259 9.23 23.11 -14.56
CA LEU A 259 9.48 24.52 -14.90
C LEU A 259 9.20 25.43 -13.69
N ALA A 260 8.18 25.11 -12.87
CA ALA A 260 7.89 25.79 -11.63
C ALA A 260 9.05 25.74 -10.65
N LYS A 261 9.56 24.54 -10.46
CA LYS A 261 10.70 24.29 -9.57
C LYS A 261 11.97 25.01 -10.02
N ALA A 262 12.18 25.13 -11.33
CA ALA A 262 13.36 25.77 -11.91
C ALA A 262 13.30 27.31 -11.88
N ASN A 263 12.11 27.90 -11.89
CA ASN A 263 11.91 29.35 -11.94
C ASN A 263 10.79 29.79 -10.98
N PRO A 264 11.06 29.82 -9.67
CA PRO A 264 10.05 30.17 -8.68
C PRO A 264 9.51 31.59 -8.81
N ASP A 265 10.29 32.54 -9.41
CA ASP A 265 10.00 33.97 -9.32
C ASP A 265 9.08 34.52 -10.42
N GLY A 266 8.62 33.74 -11.39
CA GLY A 266 7.75 34.44 -12.35
C GLY A 266 7.24 33.73 -13.61
N GLY A 267 7.97 32.81 -14.22
CA GLY A 267 7.53 32.15 -15.46
C GLY A 267 6.32 31.25 -15.30
N VAL A 268 6.23 30.61 -14.12
CA VAL A 268 5.16 29.66 -13.79
C VAL A 268 3.86 30.35 -13.42
N LYS A 269 3.93 31.52 -12.82
CA LYS A 269 2.74 32.32 -12.48
C LYS A 269 1.92 32.61 -13.75
N GLY A 270 2.60 32.96 -14.84
CA GLY A 270 1.95 33.16 -16.14
C GLY A 270 1.36 31.87 -16.72
N ILE A 271 2.07 30.75 -16.63
CA ILE A 271 1.60 29.43 -17.13
C ILE A 271 0.43 28.91 -16.28
N ILE A 272 0.51 29.00 -14.95
CA ILE A 272 -0.58 28.63 -14.05
C ILE A 272 -1.79 29.53 -14.30
N LEU A 273 -1.60 30.84 -14.42
CA LEU A 273 -2.68 31.78 -14.68
C LEU A 273 -3.33 31.58 -16.05
N THR A 274 -2.56 31.29 -17.10
CA THR A 274 -3.11 30.96 -18.43
C THR A 274 -3.84 29.61 -18.44
N THR A 275 -3.36 28.63 -17.70
CA THR A 275 -4.02 27.33 -17.55
C THR A 275 -5.29 27.45 -16.70
N LEU A 276 -5.28 28.27 -15.65
CA LEU A 276 -6.44 28.59 -14.81
C LEU A 276 -7.46 29.49 -15.53
N ALA A 277 -7.02 30.35 -16.44
CA ALA A 277 -7.88 31.20 -17.26
C ALA A 277 -8.61 30.42 -18.38
N ASN A 278 -8.22 29.17 -18.65
CA ASN A 278 -8.92 28.30 -19.58
C ASN A 278 -9.58 27.11 -18.85
N PRO A 279 -10.73 27.33 -18.21
CA PRO A 279 -11.42 26.28 -17.42
C PRO A 279 -11.95 25.13 -18.29
N ASP A 280 -12.03 25.31 -19.61
CA ASP A 280 -12.44 24.28 -20.56
C ASP A 280 -11.26 23.42 -21.07
N ALA A 281 -10.03 23.66 -20.57
CA ALA A 281 -8.89 22.84 -20.92
C ALA A 281 -9.10 21.40 -20.42
N PRO A 282 -9.00 20.38 -21.28
CA PRO A 282 -9.15 18.99 -20.86
C PRO A 282 -8.18 18.67 -19.72
N GLY A 283 -8.72 18.29 -18.55
CA GLY A 283 -7.93 17.92 -17.39
C GLY A 283 -7.75 18.99 -16.32
N PHE A 284 -8.37 20.16 -16.43
CA PHE A 284 -8.38 21.17 -15.37
C PHE A 284 -8.98 20.62 -14.05
N ASP A 285 -10.09 19.90 -14.14
CA ASP A 285 -10.72 19.24 -12.98
C ASP A 285 -9.82 18.18 -12.34
N LEU A 286 -9.11 17.40 -13.17
CA LEU A 286 -8.15 16.39 -12.71
C LEU A 286 -6.92 17.02 -12.04
N TRP A 287 -6.47 18.17 -12.51
CA TRP A 287 -5.38 18.92 -11.89
C TRP A 287 -5.80 19.46 -10.53
N LEU A 288 -6.98 20.08 -10.41
CA LEU A 288 -7.52 20.53 -9.13
C LEU A 288 -7.66 19.38 -8.14
N THR A 289 -8.14 18.22 -8.59
CA THR A 289 -8.25 17.01 -7.76
C THR A 289 -6.89 16.50 -7.30
N SER A 290 -5.90 16.52 -8.18
CA SER A 290 -4.54 16.03 -7.88
C SER A 290 -3.77 16.95 -6.92
N VAL A 291 -3.94 18.27 -7.06
CA VAL A 291 -3.21 19.24 -6.24
C VAL A 291 -3.89 19.49 -4.89
N TYR A 292 -5.22 19.41 -4.85
CA TYR A 292 -6.00 19.81 -3.66
C TYR A 292 -6.73 18.67 -2.96
N GLY A 293 -6.65 17.42 -3.50
CA GLY A 293 -7.35 16.27 -2.90
C GLY A 293 -8.88 16.38 -2.90
N VAL A 294 -9.44 17.32 -3.66
CA VAL A 294 -10.88 17.59 -3.75
C VAL A 294 -11.41 17.02 -5.06
N GLU A 295 -12.26 16.02 -4.98
CA GLU A 295 -12.93 15.42 -6.13
C GLU A 295 -13.96 16.40 -6.72
N PHE A 296 -13.59 17.12 -7.77
CA PHE A 296 -14.54 17.90 -8.57
C PHE A 296 -15.27 16.98 -9.55
N ARG A 297 -16.44 16.46 -9.17
CA ARG A 297 -17.33 15.81 -10.13
C ARG A 297 -17.99 16.89 -10.99
N SER A 298 -17.55 17.00 -12.24
CA SER A 298 -18.27 17.75 -13.25
C SER A 298 -19.62 17.06 -13.54
N ARG A 299 -20.67 17.47 -12.86
CA ARG A 299 -22.03 17.27 -13.37
C ARG A 299 -22.47 18.51 -14.10
N SER A 300 -22.57 18.35 -15.41
CA SER A 300 -23.39 19.14 -16.35
C SER A 300 -23.58 20.64 -16.03
N ARG A 301 -23.08 21.47 -16.97
CA ARG A 301 -23.43 22.87 -17.18
C ARG A 301 -24.82 23.25 -16.63
N LYS A 302 -24.89 23.70 -15.38
CA LYS A 302 -25.91 24.62 -14.87
C LYS A 302 -25.55 25.06 -13.46
N TYR A 303 -25.22 26.36 -13.33
CA TYR A 303 -25.22 27.19 -12.12
C TYR A 303 -24.79 26.56 -10.79
N VAL A 304 -23.52 26.70 -10.45
CA VAL A 304 -23.02 26.58 -9.08
C VAL A 304 -23.23 27.92 -8.38
N SER A 305 -23.96 27.90 -7.27
CA SER A 305 -24.28 29.10 -6.51
C SER A 305 -23.01 29.80 -5.99
N CYS A 306 -22.97 31.11 -6.16
CA CYS A 306 -21.84 32.02 -5.97
C CYS A 306 -21.16 32.02 -4.58
N ARG A 307 -21.74 31.38 -3.54
CA ARG A 307 -21.20 31.36 -2.17
C ARG A 307 -20.08 30.34 -1.92
N LYS A 308 -20.06 29.23 -2.65
CA LYS A 308 -18.97 28.22 -2.52
C LYS A 308 -17.74 28.60 -3.33
N THR A 309 -17.91 29.23 -4.49
CA THR A 309 -16.84 29.71 -5.37
C THR A 309 -15.98 30.81 -4.73
N HIS A 310 -16.55 31.72 -3.97
CA HIS A 310 -15.78 32.80 -3.35
C HIS A 310 -14.83 32.31 -2.23
N ARG A 311 -15.25 31.31 -1.46
CA ARG A 311 -14.39 30.69 -0.43
C ARG A 311 -13.25 29.87 -1.04
N GLN A 312 -13.49 29.21 -2.17
CA GLN A 312 -12.52 28.45 -2.92
C GLN A 312 -11.54 29.34 -3.68
N LEU A 313 -12.01 30.45 -4.26
CA LEU A 313 -11.15 31.44 -4.90
C LEU A 313 -10.26 32.18 -3.87
N ASN A 314 -10.77 32.48 -2.69
CA ASN A 314 -9.96 33.03 -1.59
C ASN A 314 -8.95 32.02 -1.04
N MET A 315 -9.27 30.73 -1.02
CA MET A 315 -8.32 29.68 -0.66
C MET A 315 -7.25 29.51 -1.75
N LEU A 316 -7.63 29.59 -3.03
CA LEU A 316 -6.71 29.64 -4.17
C LEU A 316 -5.79 30.86 -4.12
N ALA A 317 -6.32 32.04 -3.81
CA ALA A 317 -5.53 33.26 -3.66
C ALA A 317 -4.56 33.19 -2.45
N HIS A 318 -4.96 32.51 -1.38
CA HIS A 318 -4.09 32.32 -0.21
C HIS A 318 -2.97 31.31 -0.47
N ILE A 319 -3.26 30.23 -1.24
CA ILE A 319 -2.27 29.20 -1.58
C ILE A 319 -1.32 29.70 -2.68
N VAL A 320 -1.83 30.43 -3.65
CA VAL A 320 -0.99 31.13 -4.65
C VAL A 320 -0.12 32.19 -3.94
N GLY A 321 -0.65 32.85 -2.91
CA GLY A 321 0.11 33.76 -2.04
C GLY A 321 1.24 33.05 -1.25
N CYS A 322 1.00 31.85 -0.71
CA CYS A 322 2.02 31.06 0.02
C CYS A 322 3.07 30.39 -0.90
N ILE A 323 2.80 30.25 -2.20
CA ILE A 323 3.77 29.75 -3.18
C ILE A 323 4.63 30.90 -3.77
N ILE A 324 4.20 32.15 -3.54
CA ILE A 324 4.78 33.36 -4.11
C ILE A 324 5.52 34.18 -3.03
N THR A 325 5.39 33.87 -1.77
CA THR A 325 6.24 34.33 -0.66
C THR A 325 7.25 33.28 -0.26
#